data_c902604b850d8a0f836b02a621dbeb17
#
_entry.id   c902604b850d8a0f836b02a621dbeb17
#
_cell.length_a   1.000
_cell.length_b   1.000
_cell.length_c   1.000
_cell.angle_alpha   90.00
_cell.angle_beta   90.00
_cell.angle_gamma   90.00
#
_symmetry.space_group_name_H-M   'P 1'
#
loop_
_entity.id
_entity.type
_entity.pdbx_description
1 polymer ?
#
loop_
_entity_poly.entity_id
_entity_poly.type
_entity_poly.pdbx_seq_one_letter_code
_entity_poly.pdbx_strand_id
1 'polypeptide(L)'
;MAQIELTAGPIEYEDTGGTGTPLVLLHGPVQDGSVWRHVVEELGDEFRCLVPTLPYGSHRVPLKPGAELTPPTMARLIGEFADALELGDDAVFVENDAGRLQQLAAERPDRVGRMVIAGCEAFDNYPPRAGGKMMDAAARVPGGIALLVRILSVRALRRVPGTGFAVMGHRPVPHDLTDRWLEPLRTDPVARGVLVRYLRSARKTEMREAADALASYDRPALIVWGKQDKMMPPEHGRRFAELLPKSRLVELDDCRTLIPLDRPDGLAAAIREFVAAT
;
A
#
# COMPACT_ATOMS: atom_id res chain seq x y z
N MET A 1 -0.19 -2.90 19.65
CA MET A 1 -1.00 -3.31 18.47
C MET A 1 -2.43 -3.56 18.95
N ALA A 2 -3.39 -2.88 18.38
CA ALA A 2 -4.82 -3.14 18.59
C ALA A 2 -5.33 -4.12 17.52
N GLN A 3 -6.54 -4.63 17.72
CA GLN A 3 -7.24 -5.47 16.72
C GLN A 3 -8.66 -4.97 16.56
N ILE A 4 -9.17 -5.03 15.33
CA ILE A 4 -10.53 -4.70 14.99
C ILE A 4 -11.14 -5.82 14.14
N GLU A 5 -12.37 -6.21 14.47
CA GLU A 5 -13.08 -7.28 13.76
C GLU A 5 -13.76 -6.71 12.53
N LEU A 6 -13.40 -7.21 11.34
CA LEU A 6 -13.98 -6.83 10.06
C LEU A 6 -14.63 -8.04 9.37
N THR A 7 -15.20 -7.83 8.20
CA THR A 7 -15.85 -8.90 7.43
C THR A 7 -14.90 -10.06 7.13
N ALA A 8 -13.66 -9.78 6.76
CA ALA A 8 -12.64 -10.79 6.46
C ALA A 8 -12.04 -11.46 7.71
N GLY A 9 -12.29 -10.93 8.90
CA GLY A 9 -11.73 -11.37 10.18
C GLY A 9 -11.00 -10.23 10.90
N PRO A 10 -10.29 -10.53 11.99
CA PRO A 10 -9.57 -9.52 12.76
C PRO A 10 -8.40 -8.94 11.98
N ILE A 11 -8.27 -7.61 12.02
CA ILE A 11 -7.14 -6.86 11.45
C ILE A 11 -6.36 -6.22 12.59
N GLU A 12 -5.06 -6.49 12.64
CA GLU A 12 -4.14 -5.81 13.55
C GLU A 12 -3.82 -4.42 13.02
N TYR A 13 -3.73 -3.45 13.91
CA TYR A 13 -3.27 -2.10 13.57
C TYR A 13 -2.51 -1.44 14.71
N GLU A 14 -1.65 -0.51 14.36
CA GLU A 14 -1.06 0.45 15.28
C GLU A 14 -1.93 1.72 15.30
N ASP A 15 -2.10 2.30 16.46
CA ASP A 15 -2.76 3.58 16.68
C ASP A 15 -1.87 4.41 17.61
N THR A 16 -1.37 5.54 17.13
CA THR A 16 -0.54 6.43 17.95
C THR A 16 -1.37 7.19 18.98
N GLY A 17 -2.70 7.17 18.86
CA GLY A 17 -3.59 7.94 19.71
C GLY A 17 -3.56 9.44 19.38
N GLY A 18 -4.05 10.24 20.33
CA GLY A 18 -4.10 11.69 20.17
C GLY A 18 -5.38 12.19 19.50
N THR A 19 -5.50 13.51 19.38
CA THR A 19 -6.66 14.22 18.82
C THR A 19 -6.36 14.90 17.48
N GLY A 20 -5.16 14.67 16.93
CA GLY A 20 -4.79 15.18 15.61
C GLY A 20 -5.59 14.52 14.48
N THR A 21 -5.54 15.13 13.30
CA THR A 21 -6.17 14.58 12.10
C THR A 21 -5.78 13.10 11.90
N PRO A 22 -6.75 12.18 11.70
CA PRO A 22 -6.45 10.77 11.46
C PRO A 22 -5.74 10.57 10.12
N LEU A 23 -4.61 9.87 10.14
CA LEU A 23 -3.88 9.39 8.96
C LEU A 23 -3.98 7.87 8.88
N VAL A 24 -4.67 7.34 7.89
CA VAL A 24 -4.76 5.90 7.63
C VAL A 24 -3.65 5.51 6.65
N LEU A 25 -2.61 4.81 7.14
CA LEU A 25 -1.39 4.50 6.40
C LEU A 25 -1.43 3.07 5.85
N LEU A 26 -1.66 2.93 4.54
CA LEU A 26 -1.94 1.68 3.84
C LEU A 26 -0.70 1.19 3.09
N HIS A 27 -0.31 -0.06 3.33
CA HIS A 27 0.86 -0.71 2.70
C HIS A 27 0.47 -1.61 1.52
N GLY A 28 1.47 -2.00 0.72
CA GLY A 28 1.31 -2.91 -0.41
C GLY A 28 1.50 -4.41 -0.08
N PRO A 29 1.40 -5.28 -1.10
CA PRO A 29 1.58 -6.72 -0.94
C PRO A 29 2.96 -7.12 -0.41
N VAL A 30 3.00 -8.21 0.37
CA VAL A 30 4.24 -8.73 0.99
C VAL A 30 4.89 -7.77 2.01
N GLN A 31 4.16 -6.76 2.44
CA GLN A 31 4.57 -5.80 3.48
C GLN A 31 3.61 -5.91 4.67
N ASP A 32 3.94 -5.27 5.77
CA ASP A 32 3.05 -4.96 6.88
C ASP A 32 3.19 -3.48 7.28
N GLY A 33 2.47 -3.05 8.29
CA GLY A 33 2.46 -1.66 8.75
C GLY A 33 3.84 -1.09 9.10
N SER A 34 4.85 -1.95 9.35
CA SER A 34 6.20 -1.50 9.69
C SER A 34 6.94 -0.73 8.56
N VAL A 35 6.42 -0.77 7.34
CA VAL A 35 6.94 0.08 6.24
C VAL A 35 6.81 1.56 6.57
N TRP A 36 5.83 1.92 7.38
CA TRP A 36 5.50 3.30 7.77
C TRP A 36 6.26 3.82 9.00
N ARG A 37 7.10 2.97 9.66
CA ARG A 37 7.73 3.28 10.95
C ARG A 37 8.37 4.67 11.01
N HIS A 38 9.11 5.08 9.98
CA HIS A 38 9.79 6.38 9.95
C HIS A 38 8.82 7.54 9.66
N VAL A 39 7.76 7.30 8.89
CA VAL A 39 6.71 8.30 8.69
C VAL A 39 5.90 8.51 9.98
N VAL A 40 5.64 7.44 10.74
CA VAL A 40 5.00 7.51 12.06
C VAL A 40 5.88 8.24 13.07
N GLU A 41 7.21 8.00 13.06
CA GLU A 41 8.17 8.76 13.87
C GLU A 41 8.14 10.26 13.55
N GLU A 42 7.96 10.64 12.29
CA GLU A 42 7.88 12.03 11.84
C GLU A 42 6.55 12.72 12.16
N LEU A 43 5.43 11.99 12.08
CA LEU A 43 4.08 12.57 12.10
C LEU A 43 3.27 12.26 13.38
N GLY A 44 3.65 11.26 14.16
CA GLY A 44 2.83 10.70 15.23
C GLY A 44 2.54 11.65 16.39
N ASP A 45 3.33 12.71 16.57
CA ASP A 45 3.09 13.73 17.60
C ASP A 45 2.05 14.79 17.15
N GLU A 46 1.84 14.93 15.83
CA GLU A 46 0.95 15.95 15.24
C GLU A 46 -0.36 15.35 14.75
N PHE A 47 -0.31 14.07 14.29
CA PHE A 47 -1.41 13.35 13.68
C PHE A 47 -1.70 12.05 14.42
N ARG A 48 -2.93 11.61 14.39
CA ARG A 48 -3.26 10.26 14.83
C ARG A 48 -2.99 9.26 13.69
N CYS A 49 -1.86 8.56 13.73
CA CYS A 49 -1.50 7.57 12.74
C CYS A 49 -2.18 6.22 13.03
N LEU A 50 -2.94 5.73 12.06
CA LEU A 50 -3.64 4.45 12.06
C LEU A 50 -3.01 3.56 10.99
N VAL A 51 -2.32 2.51 11.41
CA VAL A 51 -1.49 1.70 10.52
C VAL A 51 -1.97 0.24 10.52
N PRO A 52 -2.99 -0.10 9.71
CA PRO A 52 -3.46 -1.48 9.61
C PRO A 52 -2.44 -2.38 8.93
N THR A 53 -2.35 -3.64 9.38
CA THR A 53 -1.69 -4.71 8.65
C THR A 53 -2.71 -5.43 7.79
N LEU A 54 -2.79 -5.01 6.53
CA LEU A 54 -3.71 -5.57 5.55
C LEU A 54 -3.31 -7.02 5.17
N PRO A 55 -4.29 -7.90 4.85
CA PRO A 55 -4.02 -9.31 4.63
C PRO A 55 -3.43 -9.62 3.24
N TYR A 56 -2.28 -9.04 2.94
CA TYR A 56 -1.51 -9.25 1.70
C TYR A 56 -0.43 -10.34 1.83
N GLY A 57 -0.56 -11.25 2.83
CA GLY A 57 0.37 -12.34 3.07
C GLY A 57 1.33 -12.13 4.24
N SER A 58 1.54 -10.89 4.71
CA SER A 58 2.41 -10.59 5.85
C SER A 58 1.63 -10.37 7.17
N HIS A 59 0.31 -10.56 7.15
CA HIS A 59 -0.55 -10.58 8.33
C HIS A 59 -0.29 -11.80 9.19
N ARG A 60 -0.44 -11.67 10.51
CA ARG A 60 -0.15 -12.72 11.50
C ARG A 60 -1.40 -13.27 12.16
N VAL A 61 -2.48 -12.52 12.16
CA VAL A 61 -3.74 -12.97 12.74
C VAL A 61 -4.52 -13.74 11.68
N PRO A 62 -5.04 -14.94 12.01
CA PRO A 62 -5.83 -15.71 11.06
C PRO A 62 -7.12 -15.01 10.65
N LEU A 63 -7.41 -15.05 9.36
CA LEU A 63 -8.67 -14.57 8.81
C LEU A 63 -9.79 -15.59 9.00
N LYS A 64 -11.04 -15.16 8.83
CA LYS A 64 -12.20 -16.05 8.81
C LYS A 64 -12.09 -17.10 7.70
N PRO A 65 -12.51 -18.35 7.94
CA PRO A 65 -12.59 -19.34 6.90
C PRO A 65 -13.44 -18.84 5.72
N GLY A 66 -12.92 -18.96 4.51
CA GLY A 66 -13.64 -18.53 3.31
C GLY A 66 -13.58 -17.02 3.01
N ALA A 67 -12.80 -16.23 3.77
CA ALA A 67 -12.62 -14.81 3.47
C ALA A 67 -12.16 -14.61 2.02
N GLU A 68 -12.95 -13.84 1.27
CA GLU A 68 -12.65 -13.49 -0.10
C GLU A 68 -11.74 -12.27 -0.12
N LEU A 69 -10.54 -12.43 -0.68
CA LEU A 69 -9.53 -11.38 -0.75
C LEU A 69 -9.11 -11.18 -2.20
N THR A 70 -9.93 -10.40 -2.88
CA THR A 70 -9.68 -9.88 -4.23
C THR A 70 -9.30 -8.40 -4.13
N PRO A 71 -8.74 -7.76 -5.18
CA PRO A 71 -8.50 -6.33 -5.15
C PRO A 71 -9.74 -5.49 -4.76
N PRO A 72 -10.95 -5.72 -5.30
CA PRO A 72 -12.14 -4.98 -4.86
C PRO A 72 -12.54 -5.26 -3.40
N THR A 73 -12.41 -6.50 -2.91
CA THR A 73 -12.71 -6.81 -1.50
C THR A 73 -11.69 -6.17 -0.55
N MET A 74 -10.43 -6.05 -0.97
CA MET A 74 -9.42 -5.31 -0.19
C MET A 74 -9.71 -3.81 -0.13
N ALA A 75 -10.18 -3.22 -1.22
CA ALA A 75 -10.63 -1.82 -1.22
C ALA A 75 -11.80 -1.63 -0.24
N ARG A 76 -12.79 -2.51 -0.26
CA ARG A 76 -13.90 -2.49 0.71
C ARG A 76 -13.44 -2.69 2.15
N LEU A 77 -12.46 -3.57 2.40
CA LEU A 77 -11.89 -3.79 3.73
C LEU A 77 -11.25 -2.53 4.32
N ILE A 78 -10.62 -1.70 3.48
CA ILE A 78 -10.11 -0.38 3.89
C ILE A 78 -11.27 0.53 4.31
N GLY A 79 -12.36 0.52 3.57
CA GLY A 79 -13.59 1.25 3.93
C GLY A 79 -14.20 0.76 5.24
N GLU A 80 -14.31 -0.56 5.43
CA GLU A 80 -14.79 -1.18 6.67
C GLU A 80 -13.92 -0.80 7.88
N PHE A 81 -12.60 -0.76 7.69
CA PHE A 81 -11.66 -0.34 8.74
C PHE A 81 -11.95 1.10 9.19
N ALA A 82 -12.16 1.99 8.24
CA ALA A 82 -12.50 3.37 8.54
C ALA A 82 -13.89 3.52 9.17
N ASP A 83 -14.89 2.75 8.71
CA ASP A 83 -16.23 2.72 9.28
C ASP A 83 -16.21 2.23 10.73
N ALA A 84 -15.48 1.16 11.01
CA ALA A 84 -15.41 0.55 12.34
C ALA A 84 -14.62 1.40 13.36
N LEU A 85 -13.76 2.31 12.91
CA LEU A 85 -13.10 3.32 13.74
C LEU A 85 -13.85 4.67 13.76
N GLU A 86 -15.03 4.74 13.16
CA GLU A 86 -15.86 5.95 13.08
C GLU A 86 -15.11 7.18 12.54
N LEU A 87 -14.21 6.96 11.56
CA LEU A 87 -13.42 8.05 10.99
C LEU A 87 -14.31 8.99 10.17
N GLY A 88 -14.18 10.29 10.41
CA GLY A 88 -14.89 11.36 9.71
C GLY A 88 -14.28 11.73 8.35
N ASP A 89 -14.88 12.74 7.72
CA ASP A 89 -14.42 13.30 6.43
C ASP A 89 -13.06 14.00 6.53
N ASP A 90 -12.59 14.30 7.73
CA ASP A 90 -11.28 14.88 8.01
C ASP A 90 -10.14 13.86 7.94
N ALA A 91 -10.44 12.57 7.90
CA ALA A 91 -9.42 11.53 7.77
C ALA A 91 -8.68 11.61 6.42
N VAL A 92 -7.38 11.40 6.48
CA VAL A 92 -6.50 11.34 5.30
C VAL A 92 -6.06 9.91 5.09
N PHE A 93 -6.38 9.36 3.94
CA PHE A 93 -5.94 8.03 3.54
C PHE A 93 -4.66 8.14 2.71
N VAL A 94 -3.62 7.46 3.14
CA VAL A 94 -2.30 7.44 2.48
C VAL A 94 -1.99 6.01 2.05
N GLU A 95 -1.81 5.77 0.76
CA GLU A 95 -1.45 4.44 0.26
C GLU A 95 -0.10 4.47 -0.45
N ASN A 96 0.73 3.46 -0.18
CA ASN A 96 1.98 3.22 -0.90
C ASN A 96 1.98 1.82 -1.53
N ASP A 97 2.52 1.71 -2.74
CA ASP A 97 2.76 0.49 -3.52
C ASP A 97 1.50 -0.13 -4.13
N ALA A 98 0.44 -0.40 -3.37
CA ALA A 98 -0.82 -0.90 -3.92
C ALA A 98 -1.67 0.22 -4.55
N GLY A 99 -2.86 -0.10 -5.01
CA GLY A 99 -3.79 0.86 -5.64
C GLY A 99 -5.24 0.64 -5.16
N ARG A 100 -5.40 0.11 -3.95
CA ARG A 100 -6.74 -0.23 -3.41
C ARG A 100 -7.50 0.99 -2.93
N LEU A 101 -6.77 2.00 -2.44
CA LEU A 101 -7.37 3.29 -2.11
C LEU A 101 -8.01 3.96 -3.33
N GLN A 102 -7.39 3.85 -4.50
CA GLN A 102 -7.97 4.34 -5.75
C GLN A 102 -9.29 3.65 -6.08
N GLN A 103 -9.36 2.34 -5.87
CA GLN A 103 -10.61 1.57 -6.05
C GLN A 103 -11.67 1.97 -5.03
N LEU A 104 -11.30 2.14 -3.75
CA LEU A 104 -12.22 2.61 -2.72
C LEU A 104 -12.77 4.00 -3.06
N ALA A 105 -11.91 4.95 -3.44
CA ALA A 105 -12.33 6.30 -3.81
C ALA A 105 -13.21 6.33 -5.07
N ALA A 106 -13.00 5.39 -6.00
CA ALA A 106 -13.85 5.24 -7.17
C ALA A 106 -15.23 4.65 -6.84
N GLU A 107 -15.29 3.65 -5.94
CA GLU A 107 -16.54 2.99 -5.53
C GLU A 107 -17.32 3.81 -4.47
N ARG A 108 -16.61 4.44 -3.55
CA ARG A 108 -17.18 5.18 -2.41
C ARG A 108 -16.46 6.52 -2.21
N PRO A 109 -16.62 7.48 -3.11
CA PRO A 109 -15.98 8.79 -3.01
C PRO A 109 -16.40 9.57 -1.76
N ASP A 110 -17.59 9.28 -1.22
CA ASP A 110 -18.09 9.80 0.05
C ASP A 110 -17.24 9.37 1.25
N ARG A 111 -16.59 8.20 1.17
CA ARG A 111 -15.82 7.62 2.27
C ARG A 111 -14.38 8.11 2.34
N VAL A 112 -13.83 8.57 1.24
CA VAL A 112 -12.46 9.07 1.16
C VAL A 112 -12.49 10.59 1.09
N GLY A 113 -12.38 11.24 2.25
CA GLY A 113 -12.42 12.71 2.35
C GLY A 113 -11.18 13.37 1.74
N ARG A 114 -9.99 12.84 2.03
CA ARG A 114 -8.70 13.28 1.51
C ARG A 114 -7.83 12.08 1.18
N MET A 115 -7.13 12.13 0.04
CA MET A 115 -6.37 11.00 -0.48
C MET A 115 -4.91 11.38 -0.78
N VAL A 116 -3.99 10.49 -0.38
CA VAL A 116 -2.57 10.58 -0.75
C VAL A 116 -2.17 9.31 -1.50
N ILE A 117 -1.80 9.44 -2.77
CA ILE A 117 -1.29 8.35 -3.62
C ILE A 117 0.23 8.47 -3.66
N ALA A 118 0.93 7.53 -3.04
CA ALA A 118 2.38 7.57 -2.90
C ALA A 118 3.05 6.39 -3.64
N GLY A 119 3.40 6.57 -4.92
CA GLY A 119 4.09 5.53 -5.71
C GLY A 119 3.31 4.23 -5.80
N CYS A 120 2.06 4.26 -6.28
CA CYS A 120 1.14 3.12 -6.31
C CYS A 120 1.00 2.48 -7.70
N GLU A 121 0.49 1.25 -7.73
CA GLU A 121 -0.08 0.65 -8.95
C GLU A 121 -1.10 1.59 -9.56
N ALA A 122 -1.07 1.75 -10.89
CA ALA A 122 -1.92 2.69 -11.58
C ALA A 122 -2.14 2.33 -13.04
N PHE A 123 -3.29 2.66 -13.58
CA PHE A 123 -3.64 2.57 -15.00
C PHE A 123 -3.41 1.16 -15.57
N ASP A 124 -2.48 1.04 -16.53
CA ASP A 124 -2.14 -0.19 -17.23
C ASP A 124 -0.86 -0.87 -16.70
N ASN A 125 -0.25 -0.35 -15.62
CA ASN A 125 0.92 -0.93 -14.97
C ASN A 125 0.57 -2.04 -13.97
N TYR A 126 -0.24 -3.00 -14.39
CA TYR A 126 -0.52 -4.18 -13.59
C TYR A 126 -0.29 -5.47 -14.41
N PRO A 127 0.43 -6.49 -13.90
CA PRO A 127 1.29 -6.46 -12.70
C PRO A 127 2.44 -5.46 -12.88
N PRO A 128 2.88 -4.76 -11.80
CA PRO A 128 3.86 -3.70 -11.93
C PRO A 128 5.21 -4.26 -12.37
N ARG A 129 5.65 -3.85 -13.55
CA ARG A 129 6.94 -4.16 -14.19
C ARG A 129 7.56 -5.52 -13.83
N ALA A 130 8.89 -5.62 -13.69
CA ALA A 130 9.57 -6.92 -13.53
C ALA A 130 9.25 -7.61 -12.19
N GLY A 131 9.22 -6.87 -11.07
CA GLY A 131 8.95 -7.42 -9.74
C GLY A 131 7.53 -7.97 -9.60
N GLY A 132 6.54 -7.20 -10.02
CA GLY A 132 5.13 -7.63 -10.02
C GLY A 132 4.86 -8.77 -10.99
N LYS A 133 5.44 -8.73 -12.20
CA LYS A 133 5.33 -9.82 -13.18
C LYS A 133 5.91 -11.14 -12.67
N MET A 134 7.04 -11.08 -11.96
CA MET A 134 7.66 -12.25 -11.33
C MET A 134 6.74 -12.84 -10.24
N MET A 135 6.14 -11.99 -9.42
CA MET A 135 5.23 -12.42 -8.36
C MET A 135 3.93 -13.01 -8.93
N ASP A 136 3.35 -12.36 -9.95
CA ASP A 136 2.16 -12.85 -10.64
C ASP A 136 2.42 -14.21 -11.30
N ALA A 137 3.55 -14.38 -11.99
CA ALA A 137 3.96 -15.65 -12.58
C ALA A 137 4.15 -16.74 -11.50
N ALA A 138 4.83 -16.44 -10.40
CA ALA A 138 5.01 -17.36 -9.28
C ALA A 138 3.67 -17.78 -8.66
N ALA A 139 2.71 -16.85 -8.54
CA ALA A 139 1.38 -17.17 -8.00
C ALA A 139 0.59 -18.15 -8.90
N ARG A 140 0.86 -18.18 -10.20
CA ARG A 140 0.17 -19.08 -11.18
C ARG A 140 0.74 -20.50 -11.19
N VAL A 141 1.94 -20.71 -10.67
CA VAL A 141 2.60 -22.03 -10.59
C VAL A 141 2.36 -22.65 -9.20
N PRO A 142 1.96 -23.93 -9.12
CA PRO A 142 1.88 -24.62 -7.83
C PRO A 142 3.21 -24.54 -7.07
N GLY A 143 3.19 -24.07 -5.81
CA GLY A 143 4.40 -23.90 -4.99
C GLY A 143 5.30 -22.71 -5.37
N GLY A 144 4.98 -21.96 -6.44
CA GLY A 144 5.85 -20.90 -6.94
C GLY A 144 6.07 -19.76 -5.94
N ILE A 145 5.04 -19.31 -5.22
CA ILE A 145 5.22 -18.32 -4.13
C ILE A 145 6.07 -18.89 -3.00
N ALA A 146 5.92 -20.15 -2.61
CA ALA A 146 6.75 -20.78 -1.58
C ALA A 146 8.24 -20.81 -2.00
N LEU A 147 8.50 -21.13 -3.26
CA LEU A 147 9.86 -21.11 -3.83
C LEU A 147 10.42 -19.69 -3.86
N LEU A 148 9.65 -18.71 -4.32
CA LEU A 148 10.07 -17.31 -4.37
C LEU A 148 10.39 -16.79 -2.96
N VAL A 149 9.54 -17.06 -1.98
CA VAL A 149 9.76 -16.70 -0.56
C VAL A 149 11.04 -17.37 -0.03
N ARG A 150 11.29 -18.64 -0.36
CA ARG A 150 12.51 -19.35 0.03
C ARG A 150 13.77 -18.70 -0.57
N ILE A 151 13.72 -18.30 -1.84
CA ILE A 151 14.82 -17.57 -2.50
C ILE A 151 15.04 -16.23 -1.81
N LEU A 152 13.98 -15.47 -1.58
CA LEU A 152 14.05 -14.16 -0.91
C LEU A 152 14.40 -14.27 0.59
N SER A 153 14.32 -15.45 1.20
CA SER A 153 14.81 -15.67 2.57
C SER A 153 16.34 -15.65 2.65
N VAL A 154 17.04 -15.83 1.53
CA VAL A 154 18.48 -15.65 1.45
C VAL A 154 18.79 -14.17 1.29
N ARG A 155 19.32 -13.53 2.34
CA ARG A 155 19.54 -12.06 2.40
C ARG A 155 20.35 -11.50 1.22
N ALA A 156 21.38 -12.23 0.77
CA ALA A 156 22.19 -11.81 -0.37
C ALA A 156 21.37 -11.67 -1.67
N LEU A 157 20.38 -12.55 -1.88
CA LEU A 157 19.55 -12.54 -3.08
C LEU A 157 18.56 -11.37 -3.13
N ARG A 158 18.22 -10.76 -1.98
CA ARG A 158 17.35 -9.57 -1.92
C ARG A 158 18.00 -8.32 -2.53
N ARG A 159 19.33 -8.30 -2.65
CA ARG A 159 20.11 -7.18 -3.18
C ARG A 159 20.51 -7.36 -4.64
N VAL A 160 20.15 -8.48 -5.25
CA VAL A 160 20.45 -8.73 -6.67
C VAL A 160 19.64 -7.73 -7.51
N PRO A 161 20.31 -6.95 -8.39
CA PRO A 161 19.64 -5.99 -9.25
C PRO A 161 18.52 -6.64 -10.06
N GLY A 162 17.36 -5.98 -10.11
CA GLY A 162 16.19 -6.51 -10.82
C GLY A 162 15.28 -7.42 -9.99
N THR A 163 15.68 -7.83 -8.77
CA THR A 163 14.78 -8.56 -7.86
C THR A 163 13.85 -7.61 -7.10
N GLY A 164 12.70 -8.13 -6.58
CA GLY A 164 11.62 -7.36 -5.99
C GLY A 164 12.10 -6.24 -5.05
N PHE A 165 12.71 -6.57 -3.92
CA PHE A 165 13.14 -5.56 -2.95
C PHE A 165 14.24 -4.62 -3.45
N ALA A 166 15.14 -5.09 -4.34
CA ALA A 166 16.22 -4.26 -4.89
C ALA A 166 15.72 -3.21 -5.91
N VAL A 167 14.53 -3.36 -6.48
CA VAL A 167 13.95 -2.37 -7.41
C VAL A 167 13.00 -1.41 -6.70
N MET A 168 12.41 -1.82 -5.57
CA MET A 168 11.41 -1.03 -4.84
C MET A 168 12.02 0.13 -4.05
N GLY A 169 13.21 -0.04 -3.46
CA GLY A 169 13.90 1.02 -2.72
C GLY A 169 15.02 1.66 -3.53
N HIS A 170 15.25 2.96 -3.32
CA HIS A 170 16.45 3.67 -3.77
C HIS A 170 17.65 3.17 -2.98
N ARG A 171 17.49 3.03 -1.68
CA ARG A 171 18.41 2.36 -0.78
C ARG A 171 18.00 0.90 -0.57
N PRO A 172 18.95 0.00 -0.21
CA PRO A 172 18.60 -1.37 0.12
C PRO A 172 17.59 -1.42 1.28
N VAL A 173 16.47 -2.11 1.07
CA VAL A 173 15.48 -2.31 2.14
C VAL A 173 16.15 -3.05 3.32
N PRO A 174 15.99 -2.56 4.56
CA PRO A 174 16.57 -3.17 5.75
C PRO A 174 16.20 -4.65 5.90
N HIS A 175 17.18 -5.45 6.35
CA HIS A 175 16.97 -6.90 6.48
C HIS A 175 15.97 -7.26 7.58
N ASP A 176 15.89 -6.49 8.65
CA ASP A 176 14.90 -6.64 9.72
C ASP A 176 13.47 -6.54 9.19
N LEU A 177 13.20 -5.53 8.35
CA LEU A 177 11.89 -5.37 7.70
C LEU A 177 11.58 -6.53 6.75
N THR A 178 12.51 -6.83 5.85
CA THR A 178 12.26 -7.91 4.88
C THR A 178 12.17 -9.29 5.53
N ASP A 179 12.89 -9.55 6.63
CA ASP A 179 12.75 -10.77 7.42
C ASP A 179 11.37 -10.83 8.07
N ARG A 180 10.92 -9.71 8.67
CA ARG A 180 9.61 -9.55 9.28
C ARG A 180 8.48 -9.78 8.27
N TRP A 181 8.56 -9.19 7.08
CA TRP A 181 7.54 -9.32 6.04
C TRP A 181 7.45 -10.73 5.45
N LEU A 182 8.59 -11.40 5.29
CA LEU A 182 8.63 -12.74 4.71
C LEU A 182 8.34 -13.86 5.72
N GLU A 183 8.41 -13.58 7.01
CA GLU A 183 8.24 -14.59 8.06
C GLU A 183 6.89 -15.31 7.97
N PRO A 184 5.70 -14.64 7.92
CA PRO A 184 4.42 -15.33 7.79
C PRO A 184 4.33 -16.14 6.49
N LEU A 185 4.80 -15.58 5.37
CA LEU A 185 4.82 -16.29 4.09
C LEU A 185 5.74 -17.52 4.10
N ARG A 186 6.77 -17.54 4.94
CA ARG A 186 7.69 -18.67 5.09
C ARG A 186 7.09 -19.77 5.96
N THR A 187 6.45 -19.41 7.06
CA THR A 187 6.02 -20.33 8.11
C THR A 187 4.56 -20.78 7.97
N ASP A 188 3.68 -19.92 7.44
CA ASP A 188 2.24 -20.19 7.34
C ASP A 188 1.78 -20.45 5.90
N PRO A 189 1.35 -21.70 5.57
CA PRO A 189 0.74 -22.02 4.29
C PRO A 189 -0.57 -21.25 4.01
N VAL A 190 -1.32 -20.87 5.06
CA VAL A 190 -2.58 -20.13 4.91
C VAL A 190 -2.29 -18.71 4.44
N ALA A 191 -1.34 -18.00 5.06
CA ALA A 191 -0.91 -16.67 4.63
C ALA A 191 -0.40 -16.67 3.18
N ARG A 192 0.38 -17.69 2.78
CA ARG A 192 0.76 -17.87 1.37
C ARG A 192 -0.44 -18.09 0.46
N GLY A 193 -1.41 -18.89 0.89
CA GLY A 193 -2.64 -19.13 0.16
C GLY A 193 -3.47 -17.85 -0.06
N VAL A 194 -3.52 -16.98 0.94
CA VAL A 194 -4.14 -15.66 0.85
C VAL A 194 -3.48 -14.83 -0.25
N LEU A 195 -2.16 -14.67 -0.20
CA LEU A 195 -1.42 -13.91 -1.23
C LEU A 195 -1.62 -14.50 -2.63
N VAL A 196 -1.56 -15.83 -2.77
CA VAL A 196 -1.77 -16.50 -4.08
C VAL A 196 -3.18 -16.21 -4.62
N ARG A 197 -4.22 -16.31 -3.79
CA ARG A 197 -5.60 -16.02 -4.23
C ARG A 197 -5.75 -14.56 -4.64
N TYR A 198 -5.24 -13.64 -3.85
CA TYR A 198 -5.24 -12.21 -4.16
C TYR A 198 -4.58 -11.94 -5.53
N LEU A 199 -3.35 -12.38 -5.75
CA LEU A 199 -2.62 -12.16 -7.01
C LEU A 199 -3.32 -12.79 -8.22
N ARG A 200 -3.89 -13.99 -8.06
CA ARG A 200 -4.61 -14.69 -9.16
C ARG A 200 -5.94 -14.03 -9.49
N SER A 201 -6.60 -13.38 -8.55
CA SER A 201 -7.89 -12.73 -8.75
C SER A 201 -7.77 -11.36 -9.42
N ALA A 202 -6.62 -10.70 -9.30
CA ALA A 202 -6.42 -9.36 -9.81
C ALA A 202 -6.40 -9.32 -11.35
N ARG A 203 -7.13 -8.38 -11.93
CA ARG A 203 -7.27 -8.18 -13.38
C ARG A 203 -6.55 -6.91 -13.83
N LYS A 204 -5.97 -6.96 -15.02
CA LYS A 204 -5.23 -5.82 -15.60
C LYS A 204 -6.11 -4.58 -15.82
N THR A 205 -7.40 -4.76 -16.00
CA THR A 205 -8.35 -3.67 -16.28
C THR A 205 -8.76 -2.92 -15.02
N GLU A 206 -8.69 -3.54 -13.84
CA GLU A 206 -9.22 -2.97 -12.58
C GLU A 206 -8.61 -1.61 -12.24
N MET A 207 -7.28 -1.46 -12.41
CA MET A 207 -6.61 -0.19 -12.11
C MET A 207 -6.93 0.90 -13.14
N ARG A 208 -7.21 0.52 -14.39
CA ARG A 208 -7.68 1.46 -15.42
C ARG A 208 -9.10 1.91 -15.12
N GLU A 209 -9.99 0.96 -14.83
CA GLU A 209 -11.39 1.23 -14.47
C GLU A 209 -11.48 2.14 -13.24
N ALA A 210 -10.66 1.88 -12.20
CA ALA A 210 -10.56 2.74 -11.02
C ALA A 210 -10.05 4.15 -11.38
N ALA A 211 -8.99 4.25 -12.19
CA ALA A 211 -8.45 5.54 -12.61
C ALA A 211 -9.45 6.35 -13.44
N ASP A 212 -10.17 5.71 -14.38
CA ASP A 212 -11.20 6.38 -15.19
C ASP A 212 -12.33 6.90 -14.30
N ALA A 213 -12.74 6.15 -13.26
CA ALA A 213 -13.74 6.59 -12.30
C ALA A 213 -13.25 7.74 -11.41
N LEU A 214 -11.95 7.79 -11.08
CA LEU A 214 -11.34 8.86 -10.29
C LEU A 214 -11.36 10.24 -11.01
N ALA A 215 -11.59 10.30 -12.31
CA ALA A 215 -11.76 11.57 -13.01
C ALA A 215 -12.91 12.43 -12.44
N SER A 216 -13.89 11.79 -11.79
CA SER A 216 -15.01 12.45 -11.09
C SER A 216 -14.78 12.69 -9.60
N TYR A 217 -13.63 12.27 -9.04
CA TYR A 217 -13.31 12.47 -7.64
C TYR A 217 -13.01 13.95 -7.36
N ASP A 218 -13.98 14.63 -6.75
CA ASP A 218 -13.96 16.09 -6.50
C ASP A 218 -13.56 16.44 -5.05
N ARG A 219 -12.62 15.71 -4.47
CA ARG A 219 -12.06 15.96 -3.14
C ARG A 219 -10.55 16.14 -3.22
N PRO A 220 -9.90 16.74 -2.20
CA PRO A 220 -8.46 16.98 -2.23
C PRO A 220 -7.65 15.69 -2.38
N ALA A 221 -6.65 15.73 -3.25
CA ALA A 221 -5.71 14.64 -3.46
C ALA A 221 -4.26 15.13 -3.50
N LEU A 222 -3.36 14.40 -2.84
CA LEU A 222 -1.93 14.59 -2.94
C LEU A 222 -1.31 13.40 -3.68
N ILE A 223 -0.52 13.70 -4.68
CA ILE A 223 0.24 12.71 -5.43
C ILE A 223 1.71 12.86 -5.05
N VAL A 224 2.32 11.81 -4.49
CA VAL A 224 3.76 11.79 -4.15
C VAL A 224 4.44 10.70 -4.95
N TRP A 225 5.52 11.03 -5.63
CA TRP A 225 6.18 10.07 -6.50
C TRP A 225 7.70 10.15 -6.45
N GLY A 226 8.37 8.99 -6.46
CA GLY A 226 9.83 8.92 -6.58
C GLY A 226 10.28 9.12 -8.03
N LYS A 227 11.16 10.09 -8.29
CA LYS A 227 11.67 10.36 -9.65
C LYS A 227 12.45 9.20 -10.27
N GLN A 228 13.06 8.35 -9.42
CA GLN A 228 13.83 7.20 -9.87
C GLN A 228 13.07 5.88 -9.77
N ASP A 229 11.72 5.94 -9.64
CA ASP A 229 10.91 4.73 -9.50
C ASP A 229 10.99 3.84 -10.76
N LYS A 230 11.36 2.58 -10.53
CA LYS A 230 11.53 1.56 -11.57
C LYS A 230 10.36 0.61 -11.68
N MET A 231 9.50 0.55 -10.65
CA MET A 231 8.30 -0.29 -10.63
C MET A 231 7.06 0.50 -11.01
N MET A 232 6.89 1.67 -10.39
CA MET A 232 5.77 2.58 -10.65
C MET A 232 6.31 3.78 -11.43
N PRO A 233 6.12 3.84 -12.78
CA PRO A 233 6.69 4.90 -13.60
C PRO A 233 6.28 6.30 -13.13
N PRO A 234 7.21 7.29 -13.02
CA PRO A 234 6.88 8.65 -12.58
C PRO A 234 5.81 9.33 -13.45
N GLU A 235 5.70 8.93 -14.71
CA GLU A 235 4.66 9.39 -15.64
C GLU A 235 3.24 9.12 -15.11
N HIS A 236 3.06 8.09 -14.28
CA HIS A 236 1.76 7.78 -13.67
C HIS A 236 1.39 8.81 -12.59
N GLY A 237 2.36 9.28 -11.81
CA GLY A 237 2.13 10.38 -10.86
C GLY A 237 1.67 11.66 -11.56
N ARG A 238 2.32 12.02 -12.66
CA ARG A 238 1.96 13.19 -13.48
C ARG A 238 0.57 13.02 -14.10
N ARG A 239 0.27 11.83 -14.62
CA ARG A 239 -1.05 11.51 -15.18
C ARG A 239 -2.16 11.59 -14.13
N PHE A 240 -1.92 11.18 -12.88
CA PHE A 240 -2.89 11.40 -11.79
C PHE A 240 -3.10 12.89 -11.52
N ALA A 241 -2.04 13.70 -11.51
CA ALA A 241 -2.15 15.13 -11.30
C ALA A 241 -2.95 15.84 -12.42
N GLU A 242 -2.88 15.33 -13.63
CA GLU A 242 -3.70 15.80 -14.76
C GLU A 242 -5.15 15.32 -14.68
N LEU A 243 -5.37 14.12 -14.13
CA LEU A 243 -6.68 13.47 -14.05
C LEU A 243 -7.55 14.02 -12.92
N LEU A 244 -6.95 14.26 -11.74
CA LEU A 244 -7.66 14.61 -10.51
C LEU A 244 -7.82 16.13 -10.39
N PRO A 245 -9.06 16.68 -10.38
CA PRO A 245 -9.29 18.14 -10.49
C PRO A 245 -8.73 18.96 -9.33
N LYS A 246 -8.65 18.35 -8.12
CA LYS A 246 -8.17 19.01 -6.89
C LYS A 246 -6.90 18.33 -6.38
N SER A 247 -5.93 18.12 -7.25
CA SER A 247 -4.69 17.42 -6.88
C SER A 247 -3.47 18.33 -6.87
N ARG A 248 -2.48 17.91 -6.07
CA ARG A 248 -1.12 18.45 -6.05
C ARG A 248 -0.13 17.32 -6.25
N LEU A 249 0.87 17.51 -7.12
CA LEU A 249 1.98 16.57 -7.34
C LEU A 249 3.23 17.04 -6.60
N VAL A 250 3.88 16.09 -5.91
CA VAL A 250 5.22 16.23 -5.33
C VAL A 250 6.09 15.10 -5.84
N GLU A 251 7.15 15.42 -6.56
CA GLU A 251 8.14 14.46 -7.05
C GLU A 251 9.39 14.52 -6.17
N LEU A 252 9.79 13.40 -5.59
CA LEU A 252 10.92 13.29 -4.67
C LEU A 252 12.16 12.73 -5.35
N ASP A 253 13.31 13.40 -5.15
CA ASP A 253 14.62 12.88 -5.53
C ASP A 253 15.08 11.77 -4.57
N ASP A 254 16.01 10.93 -5.05
CA ASP A 254 16.59 9.82 -4.30
C ASP A 254 15.53 8.86 -3.72
N CYS A 255 14.50 8.61 -4.51
CA CYS A 255 13.31 7.89 -4.10
C CYS A 255 12.78 6.99 -5.20
N ARG A 256 12.29 5.81 -4.80
CA ARG A 256 11.57 4.85 -5.65
C ARG A 256 10.22 4.54 -5.04
N THR A 257 9.69 3.35 -5.31
CA THR A 257 8.36 2.88 -4.88
C THR A 257 8.17 2.97 -3.36
N LEU A 258 9.15 2.53 -2.57
CA LEU A 258 9.04 2.55 -1.10
C LEU A 258 9.36 3.94 -0.52
N ILE A 259 8.54 4.92 -0.88
CA ILE A 259 8.66 6.31 -0.43
C ILE A 259 8.76 6.42 1.10
N PRO A 260 7.97 5.65 1.90
CA PRO A 260 8.05 5.69 3.35
C PRO A 260 9.41 5.30 3.94
N LEU A 261 10.24 4.57 3.18
CA LEU A 261 11.59 4.16 3.59
C LEU A 261 12.69 5.02 2.98
N ASP A 262 12.52 5.43 1.73
CA ASP A 262 13.53 6.21 1.02
C ASP A 262 13.55 7.68 1.44
N ARG A 263 12.36 8.28 1.56
CA ARG A 263 12.15 9.70 1.85
C ARG A 263 10.97 9.94 2.81
N PRO A 264 11.02 9.37 4.03
CA PRO A 264 9.98 9.62 5.05
C PRO A 264 9.83 11.11 5.37
N ASP A 265 10.95 11.85 5.45
CA ASP A 265 11.00 13.30 5.63
C ASP A 265 10.22 14.07 4.56
N GLY A 266 10.46 13.76 3.30
CA GLY A 266 9.80 14.41 2.16
C GLY A 266 8.31 14.08 2.09
N LEU A 267 7.94 12.83 2.39
CA LEU A 267 6.54 12.42 2.45
C LEU A 267 5.81 13.09 3.62
N ALA A 268 6.42 13.13 4.80
CA ALA A 268 5.84 13.79 5.98
C ALA A 268 5.64 15.29 5.74
N ALA A 269 6.63 15.97 5.17
CA ALA A 269 6.50 17.39 4.82
C ALA A 269 5.35 17.63 3.83
N ALA A 270 5.24 16.80 2.79
CA ALA A 270 4.17 16.91 1.81
C ALA A 270 2.77 16.68 2.41
N ILE A 271 2.64 15.72 3.34
CA ILE A 271 1.39 15.46 4.06
C ILE A 271 1.03 16.65 4.97
N ARG A 272 1.97 17.21 5.74
CA ARG A 272 1.73 18.40 6.58
C ARG A 272 1.20 19.58 5.77
N GLU A 273 1.88 19.90 4.66
CA GLU A 273 1.46 20.98 3.76
C GLU A 273 0.09 20.72 3.14
N PHE A 274 -0.19 19.49 2.77
CA PHE A 274 -1.46 19.09 2.19
C PHE A 274 -2.61 19.26 3.20
N VAL A 275 -2.45 18.71 4.40
CA VAL A 275 -3.49 18.82 5.46
C VAL A 275 -3.72 20.28 5.88
N ALA A 276 -2.67 21.08 5.96
CA ALA A 276 -2.80 22.50 6.29
C ALA A 276 -3.52 23.33 5.22
N ALA A 277 -3.56 22.84 3.97
CA ALA A 277 -4.18 23.52 2.84
C ALA A 277 -5.61 23.03 2.53
N THR A 278 -6.09 21.96 3.17
CA THR A 278 -7.38 21.30 2.88
C THR A 278 -8.21 21.04 4.13
#